data_812ce45d594bdbc1fe9ebe6500091f40
#
_entry.id   812ce45d594bdbc1fe9ebe6500091f40
#
_cell.length_a   1.000
_cell.length_b   1.000
_cell.length_c   1.000
_cell.angle_alpha   90.00
_cell.angle_beta   90.00
_cell.angle_gamma   90.00
#
_symmetry.space_group_name_H-M   'P 1'
#
loop_
_entity.id
_entity.type
_entity.pdbx_description
1 polymer ?
#
loop_
_entity_poly.entity_id
_entity_poly.type
_entity_poly.pdbx_seq_one_letter_code
_entity_poly.pdbx_strand_id
1 'polypeptide(L)'
;NYVLFGPLHIPFAGSLWLMNAVTVLFIIATQALAVFIYSVFPKIAYIISVVSMVGSLGATLSGVTFPVTAMYAPVHAASYLFPVRHFTEAAQAMIYFDAGFAYFWQSVATLFIFLLAALLILPLLKWWIKKEIREEAISASPSPCPPTALSTASVIRHEWHAIATNPAILLVLAGGIFLYGLLYNYMYAPNLVRKAPVAVVDLSHSALSREYIRLLDATPQTAVYGQTPNILEAREWMKQGDVAGILYLPADFEARVARGETSVFVLYAATDAFLNFKGLQESSARVMLAVNDAHRMEGTVFLPPQGLLAVASSAPVSVSGTALYNYTEGYGSYLIPAVLIVIIFQTMLMVIAMLTGEEAEARRKGIRLMRADSLKDTLRIVGGRTFVYFMLYVVFSLFLLGLLPHLFSIPHIGSGGDIVTMMIPFLLG
;
A
#
# COMPACT_ATOMS: atom_id res chain seq x y z
N ASN A 1 -19.37 -9.70 1.49
CA ASN A 1 -19.35 -9.97 2.94
C ASN A 1 -20.01 -11.32 3.26
N TYR A 2 -21.23 -11.62 2.78
CA TYR A 2 -21.93 -12.89 3.08
C TYR A 2 -21.11 -14.11 2.66
N VAL A 3 -20.48 -14.12 1.48
CA VAL A 3 -19.64 -15.22 0.99
C VAL A 3 -18.37 -15.38 1.82
N LEU A 4 -17.74 -14.27 2.20
CA LEU A 4 -16.47 -14.27 2.96
C LEU A 4 -16.69 -14.79 4.39
N PHE A 5 -17.67 -14.26 5.08
CA PHE A 5 -17.90 -14.54 6.51
C PHE A 5 -18.90 -15.68 6.76
N GLY A 6 -19.60 -16.16 5.72
CA GLY A 6 -20.48 -17.32 5.77
C GLY A 6 -19.77 -18.58 5.26
N PRO A 7 -19.93 -18.98 3.97
CA PRO A 7 -19.39 -20.23 3.45
C PRO A 7 -17.88 -20.41 3.57
N LEU A 8 -17.10 -19.33 3.50
CA LEU A 8 -15.63 -19.39 3.63
C LEU A 8 -15.15 -19.41 5.08
N HIS A 9 -16.07 -19.28 6.07
CA HIS A 9 -15.75 -19.33 7.50
C HIS A 9 -14.60 -18.44 7.94
N ILE A 10 -14.41 -17.27 7.27
CA ILE A 10 -13.42 -16.29 7.73
C ILE A 10 -13.89 -15.73 9.08
N PRO A 11 -13.03 -15.72 10.12
CA PRO A 11 -13.38 -15.21 11.43
C PRO A 11 -13.89 -13.76 11.36
N PHE A 12 -15.03 -13.49 11.93
CA PHE A 12 -15.63 -12.17 11.99
C PHE A 12 -16.22 -11.95 13.38
N ALA A 13 -15.72 -10.96 14.09
CA ALA A 13 -16.12 -10.71 15.47
C ALA A 13 -17.34 -9.78 15.57
N GLY A 14 -17.56 -8.90 14.58
CA GLY A 14 -18.55 -7.83 14.64
C GLY A 14 -19.95 -8.17 14.10
N SER A 15 -20.77 -7.15 13.84
CA SER A 15 -22.10 -7.26 13.25
C SER A 15 -22.08 -7.24 11.73
N LEU A 16 -22.48 -8.32 11.06
CA LEU A 16 -22.59 -8.39 9.60
C LEU A 16 -23.54 -7.33 9.01
N TRP A 17 -24.61 -6.99 9.70
CA TRP A 17 -25.54 -5.94 9.27
C TRP A 17 -24.87 -4.57 9.24
N LEU A 18 -24.14 -4.25 10.29
CA LEU A 18 -23.41 -2.98 10.39
C LEU A 18 -22.29 -2.91 9.33
N MET A 19 -21.55 -4.00 9.14
CA MET A 19 -20.53 -4.12 8.09
C MET A 19 -21.12 -3.91 6.69
N ASN A 20 -22.29 -4.52 6.41
CA ASN A 20 -22.95 -4.32 5.12
C ASN A 20 -23.44 -2.87 4.96
N ALA A 21 -23.98 -2.26 6.00
CA ALA A 21 -24.43 -0.85 5.95
C ALA A 21 -23.26 0.10 5.66
N VAL A 22 -22.12 -0.08 6.34
CA VAL A 22 -20.91 0.71 6.11
C VAL A 22 -20.31 0.43 4.72
N THR A 23 -20.36 -0.81 4.24
CA THR A 23 -19.93 -1.15 2.87
C THR A 23 -20.79 -0.44 1.81
N VAL A 24 -22.10 -0.46 1.97
CA VAL A 24 -23.02 0.25 1.06
C VAL A 24 -22.76 1.75 1.08
N LEU A 25 -22.58 2.33 2.27
CA LEU A 25 -22.26 3.74 2.41
C LEU A 25 -20.93 4.08 1.73
N PHE A 26 -19.90 3.24 1.88
CA PHE A 26 -18.60 3.40 1.21
C PHE A 26 -18.75 3.36 -0.33
N ILE A 27 -19.52 2.41 -0.86
CA ILE A 27 -19.77 2.31 -2.31
C ILE A 27 -20.41 3.60 -2.80
N ILE A 28 -21.44 4.10 -2.10
CA ILE A 28 -22.14 5.33 -2.47
C ILE A 28 -21.20 6.55 -2.35
N ALA A 29 -20.38 6.64 -1.30
CA ALA A 29 -19.41 7.71 -1.11
C ALA A 29 -18.32 7.70 -2.21
N THR A 30 -17.88 6.53 -2.65
CA THR A 30 -16.91 6.38 -3.74
C THR A 30 -17.51 6.78 -5.09
N GLN A 31 -18.76 6.37 -5.35
CA GLN A 31 -19.50 6.83 -6.55
C GLN A 31 -19.73 8.34 -6.53
N ALA A 32 -20.00 8.89 -5.36
CA ALA A 32 -20.15 10.33 -5.16
C ALA A 32 -18.85 11.08 -5.49
N LEU A 33 -17.70 10.56 -5.08
CA LEU A 33 -16.39 11.11 -5.45
C LEU A 33 -16.14 11.01 -6.97
N ALA A 34 -16.53 9.90 -7.61
CA ALA A 34 -16.45 9.77 -9.07
C ALA A 34 -17.30 10.80 -9.80
N VAL A 35 -18.54 11.05 -9.33
CA VAL A 35 -19.43 12.10 -9.86
C VAL A 35 -18.82 13.49 -9.66
N PHE A 36 -18.17 13.75 -8.53
CA PHE A 36 -17.43 14.98 -8.29
C PHE A 36 -16.30 15.16 -9.32
N ILE A 37 -15.49 14.14 -9.54
CA ILE A 37 -14.40 14.16 -10.55
C ILE A 37 -14.99 14.42 -11.94
N TYR A 38 -16.09 13.75 -12.29
CA TYR A 38 -16.79 13.98 -13.55
C TYR A 38 -17.26 15.43 -13.70
N SER A 39 -17.71 16.07 -12.62
CA SER A 39 -18.16 17.47 -12.67
C SER A 39 -17.00 18.47 -12.94
N VAL A 40 -15.77 18.10 -12.55
CA VAL A 40 -14.58 18.94 -12.75
C VAL A 40 -13.95 18.68 -14.12
N PHE A 41 -13.95 17.42 -14.57
CA PHE A 41 -13.30 16.99 -15.83
C PHE A 41 -14.34 16.36 -16.76
N PRO A 42 -15.01 17.14 -17.63
CA PRO A 42 -16.11 16.62 -18.44
C PRO A 42 -15.70 15.64 -19.54
N LYS A 43 -14.44 15.62 -19.99
CA LYS A 43 -13.94 14.67 -21.01
C LYS A 43 -13.66 13.31 -20.41
N ILE A 44 -14.21 12.23 -21.00
CA ILE A 44 -14.07 10.83 -20.53
C ILE A 44 -12.61 10.42 -20.33
N ALA A 45 -11.71 10.82 -21.22
CA ALA A 45 -10.29 10.48 -21.10
C ALA A 45 -9.66 11.00 -19.79
N TYR A 46 -9.96 12.24 -19.41
CA TYR A 46 -9.47 12.80 -18.14
C TYR A 46 -10.11 12.12 -16.92
N ILE A 47 -11.41 11.81 -17.01
CA ILE A 47 -12.14 11.15 -15.91
C ILE A 47 -11.49 9.81 -15.61
N ILE A 48 -11.29 8.97 -16.62
CA ILE A 48 -10.65 7.64 -16.48
C ILE A 48 -9.27 7.79 -15.83
N SER A 49 -8.47 8.76 -16.30
CA SER A 49 -7.13 9.01 -15.80
C SER A 49 -7.15 9.42 -14.32
N VAL A 50 -7.98 10.39 -13.96
CA VAL A 50 -8.07 10.92 -12.59
C VAL A 50 -8.69 9.90 -11.64
N VAL A 51 -9.76 9.21 -12.04
CA VAL A 51 -10.42 8.18 -11.20
C VAL A 51 -9.48 7.02 -10.93
N SER A 52 -8.75 6.56 -11.93
CA SER A 52 -7.75 5.50 -11.75
C SER A 52 -6.63 5.94 -10.81
N MET A 53 -6.12 7.16 -11.00
CA MET A 53 -5.09 7.73 -10.11
C MET A 53 -5.61 7.87 -8.68
N VAL A 54 -6.77 8.46 -8.47
CA VAL A 54 -7.40 8.65 -7.15
C VAL A 54 -7.70 7.30 -6.48
N GLY A 55 -8.21 6.32 -7.24
CA GLY A 55 -8.51 4.99 -6.74
C GLY A 55 -7.26 4.27 -6.22
N SER A 56 -6.19 4.28 -7.00
CA SER A 56 -4.93 3.63 -6.61
C SER A 56 -4.25 4.37 -5.45
N LEU A 57 -4.21 5.72 -5.45
CA LEU A 57 -3.73 6.52 -4.31
C LEU A 57 -4.53 6.22 -3.05
N GLY A 58 -5.85 6.18 -3.16
CA GLY A 58 -6.72 5.83 -2.06
C GLY A 58 -6.39 4.45 -1.48
N ALA A 59 -6.21 3.44 -2.32
CA ALA A 59 -5.84 2.09 -1.87
C ALA A 59 -4.49 2.08 -1.12
N THR A 60 -3.50 2.83 -1.62
CA THR A 60 -2.18 2.97 -0.98
C THR A 60 -2.28 3.65 0.39
N LEU A 61 -3.07 4.72 0.47
CA LEU A 61 -3.22 5.55 1.67
C LEU A 61 -4.31 5.03 2.62
N SER A 62 -4.93 3.90 2.31
CA SER A 62 -6.03 3.33 3.11
C SER A 62 -5.61 2.83 4.49
N GLY A 63 -4.33 2.49 4.68
CA GLY A 63 -3.85 1.84 5.90
C GLY A 63 -3.75 0.32 5.81
N VAL A 64 -4.23 -0.30 4.72
CA VAL A 64 -4.16 -1.76 4.52
C VAL A 64 -2.75 -2.22 4.22
N THR A 65 -2.08 -1.56 3.28
CA THR A 65 -0.74 -1.96 2.83
C THR A 65 0.37 -1.41 3.72
N PHE A 66 0.16 -0.25 4.31
CA PHE A 66 1.10 0.41 5.21
C PHE A 66 0.36 0.99 6.41
N PRO A 67 0.78 0.68 7.66
CA PRO A 67 0.10 1.15 8.86
C PRO A 67 0.01 2.67 8.91
N VAL A 68 -1.16 3.19 9.20
CA VAL A 68 -1.41 4.63 9.27
C VAL A 68 -0.55 5.31 10.33
N THR A 69 -0.34 4.63 11.46
CA THR A 69 0.51 5.08 12.57
C THR A 69 1.98 5.24 12.19
N ALA A 70 2.44 4.55 11.14
CA ALA A 70 3.81 4.63 10.64
C ALA A 70 3.97 5.59 9.44
N MET A 71 2.88 6.20 8.96
CA MET A 71 2.93 7.19 7.86
C MET A 71 3.55 8.51 8.33
N TYR A 72 4.31 9.14 7.45
CA TYR A 72 4.76 10.52 7.67
C TYR A 72 3.58 11.49 7.76
N ALA A 73 3.67 12.50 8.60
CA ALA A 73 2.58 13.45 8.88
C ALA A 73 1.87 14.01 7.64
N PRO A 74 2.55 14.47 6.56
CA PRO A 74 1.86 14.97 5.38
C PRO A 74 1.11 13.86 4.62
N VAL A 75 1.64 12.64 4.57
CA VAL A 75 1.00 11.49 3.92
C VAL A 75 -0.22 11.05 4.72
N HIS A 76 -0.08 10.99 6.05
CA HIS A 76 -1.18 10.72 6.98
C HIS A 76 -2.32 11.74 6.81
N ALA A 77 -2.00 13.04 6.77
CA ALA A 77 -3.01 14.07 6.53
C ALA A 77 -3.70 13.91 5.16
N ALA A 78 -2.95 13.60 4.11
CA ALA A 78 -3.51 13.35 2.77
C ALA A 78 -4.43 12.12 2.72
N SER A 79 -4.22 11.11 3.56
CA SER A 79 -5.04 9.90 3.59
C SER A 79 -6.51 10.18 3.91
N TYR A 80 -6.80 11.21 4.69
CA TYR A 80 -8.17 11.60 5.04
C TYR A 80 -9.01 12.09 3.85
N LEU A 81 -8.39 12.43 2.73
CA LEU A 81 -9.08 12.85 1.51
C LEU A 81 -9.73 11.68 0.75
N PHE A 82 -9.47 10.44 1.15
CA PHE A 82 -9.93 9.26 0.43
C PHE A 82 -10.99 8.48 1.22
N PRO A 83 -12.18 8.22 0.64
CA PRO A 83 -13.24 7.46 1.32
C PRO A 83 -12.79 6.07 1.79
N VAL A 84 -11.88 5.43 1.03
CA VAL A 84 -11.38 4.09 1.34
C VAL A 84 -10.63 4.05 2.67
N ARG A 85 -9.95 5.13 3.08
CA ARG A 85 -9.28 5.26 4.38
C ARG A 85 -10.28 5.06 5.53
N HIS A 86 -11.40 5.78 5.49
CA HIS A 86 -12.44 5.74 6.50
C HIS A 86 -13.19 4.40 6.51
N PHE A 87 -13.42 3.83 5.33
CA PHE A 87 -14.00 2.49 5.22
C PHE A 87 -13.09 1.43 5.83
N THR A 88 -11.79 1.48 5.52
CA THR A 88 -10.80 0.52 6.05
C THR A 88 -10.74 0.56 7.57
N GLU A 89 -10.70 1.75 8.17
CA GLU A 89 -10.70 1.94 9.62
C GLU A 89 -11.95 1.33 10.29
N ALA A 90 -13.12 1.64 9.75
CA ALA A 90 -14.38 1.07 10.26
C ALA A 90 -14.43 -0.46 10.07
N ALA A 91 -13.96 -0.96 8.92
CA ALA A 91 -13.94 -2.39 8.63
C ALA A 91 -12.97 -3.15 9.54
N GLN A 92 -11.76 -2.63 9.76
CA GLN A 92 -10.78 -3.22 10.67
C GLN A 92 -11.29 -3.25 12.11
N ALA A 93 -11.92 -2.16 12.58
CA ALA A 93 -12.52 -2.10 13.90
C ALA A 93 -13.59 -3.20 14.11
N MET A 94 -14.42 -3.46 13.10
CA MET A 94 -15.45 -4.49 13.16
C MET A 94 -14.90 -5.91 13.00
N ILE A 95 -13.95 -6.12 12.08
CA ILE A 95 -13.44 -7.46 11.75
C ILE A 95 -12.54 -8.01 12.85
N TYR A 96 -11.60 -7.20 13.34
CA TYR A 96 -10.54 -7.68 14.23
C TYR A 96 -10.80 -7.40 15.70
N PHE A 97 -11.53 -6.32 16.05
CA PHE A 97 -11.61 -5.85 17.43
C PHE A 97 -12.99 -5.97 18.06
N ASP A 98 -14.01 -6.44 17.31
CA ASP A 98 -15.41 -6.43 17.77
C ASP A 98 -15.81 -5.06 18.37
N ALA A 99 -15.31 -4.00 17.73
CA ALA A 99 -15.55 -2.65 18.21
C ALA A 99 -16.98 -2.21 17.88
N GLY A 100 -17.68 -1.68 18.87
CA GLY A 100 -19.01 -1.10 18.69
C GLY A 100 -18.97 0.18 17.86
N PHE A 101 -20.13 0.61 17.35
CA PHE A 101 -20.28 1.81 16.50
C PHE A 101 -19.61 3.07 17.08
N ALA A 102 -19.58 3.20 18.42
CA ALA A 102 -18.98 4.32 19.12
C ALA A 102 -17.46 4.53 18.82
N TYR A 103 -16.76 3.48 18.36
CA TYR A 103 -15.32 3.58 18.08
C TYR A 103 -15.00 4.08 16.67
N PHE A 104 -15.90 3.88 15.69
CA PHE A 104 -15.67 4.27 14.30
C PHE A 104 -16.75 5.19 13.73
N TRP A 105 -17.59 5.79 14.57
CA TRP A 105 -18.64 6.72 14.12
C TRP A 105 -18.09 7.90 13.33
N GLN A 106 -16.88 8.36 13.65
CA GLN A 106 -16.21 9.46 12.95
C GLN A 106 -15.92 9.09 11.50
N SER A 107 -15.44 7.87 11.27
CA SER A 107 -15.19 7.35 9.91
C SER A 107 -16.49 7.22 9.12
N VAL A 108 -17.57 6.76 9.75
CA VAL A 108 -18.89 6.70 9.13
C VAL A 108 -19.41 8.11 8.84
N ALA A 109 -19.28 9.06 9.75
CA ALA A 109 -19.68 10.46 9.54
C ALA A 109 -18.91 11.09 8.38
N THR A 110 -17.62 10.82 8.24
CA THR A 110 -16.82 11.31 7.10
C THR A 110 -17.29 10.72 5.78
N LEU A 111 -17.66 9.45 5.72
CA LEU A 111 -18.27 8.86 4.52
C LEU A 111 -19.58 9.56 4.14
N PHE A 112 -20.41 9.96 5.11
CA PHE A 112 -21.60 10.79 4.86
C PHE A 112 -21.24 12.18 4.34
N ILE A 113 -20.16 12.78 4.81
CA ILE A 113 -19.70 14.09 4.30
C ILE A 113 -19.33 13.98 2.81
N PHE A 114 -18.65 12.92 2.39
CA PHE A 114 -18.36 12.67 0.96
C PHE A 114 -19.64 12.58 0.13
N LEU A 115 -20.66 11.88 0.63
CA LEU A 115 -21.95 11.78 -0.04
C LEU A 115 -22.64 13.14 -0.15
N LEU A 116 -22.71 13.91 0.94
CA LEU A 116 -23.35 15.23 0.95
C LEU A 116 -22.61 16.21 0.03
N ALA A 117 -21.29 16.21 0.03
CA ALA A 117 -20.49 17.04 -0.86
C ALA A 117 -20.81 16.79 -2.33
N ALA A 118 -20.98 15.52 -2.72
CA ALA A 118 -21.35 15.17 -4.08
C ALA A 118 -22.78 15.63 -4.44
N LEU A 119 -23.73 15.49 -3.51
CA LEU A 119 -25.11 15.97 -3.73
C LEU A 119 -25.17 17.48 -3.97
N LEU A 120 -24.32 18.26 -3.27
CA LEU A 120 -24.23 19.70 -3.46
C LEU A 120 -23.65 20.10 -4.83
N ILE A 121 -22.90 19.20 -5.48
CA ILE A 121 -22.25 19.44 -6.77
C ILE A 121 -23.12 19.00 -7.96
N LEU A 122 -24.18 18.21 -7.74
CA LEU A 122 -25.08 17.77 -8.82
C LEU A 122 -25.65 18.92 -9.69
N PRO A 123 -26.00 20.10 -9.17
CA PRO A 123 -26.43 21.22 -10.01
C PRO A 123 -25.36 21.72 -10.95
N LEU A 124 -24.09 21.73 -10.48
CA LEU A 124 -22.92 22.12 -11.28
C LEU A 124 -22.68 21.13 -12.42
N LEU A 125 -22.82 19.83 -12.16
CA LEU A 125 -22.74 18.77 -13.15
C LEU A 125 -23.74 18.96 -14.28
N LYS A 126 -25.01 19.28 -13.96
CA LYS A 126 -26.03 19.54 -14.96
C LYS A 126 -25.69 20.75 -15.86
N TRP A 127 -25.08 21.78 -15.28
CA TRP A 127 -24.66 22.96 -16.03
C TRP A 127 -23.49 22.63 -16.99
N TRP A 128 -22.50 21.87 -16.53
CA TRP A 128 -21.34 21.44 -17.32
C TRP A 128 -21.75 20.53 -18.48
N ILE A 129 -22.58 19.51 -18.26
CA ILE A 129 -23.10 18.61 -19.31
C ILE A 129 -23.82 19.38 -20.41
N LYS A 130 -24.65 20.33 -20.04
CA LYS A 130 -25.34 21.17 -21.03
C LYS A 130 -24.36 22.01 -21.86
N LYS A 131 -23.29 22.52 -21.26
CA LYS A 131 -22.28 23.31 -21.96
C LYS A 131 -21.48 22.44 -22.94
N GLU A 132 -21.05 21.24 -22.54
CA GLU A 132 -20.27 20.33 -23.37
C GLU A 132 -21.02 19.81 -24.58
N ILE A 133 -22.29 19.40 -24.42
CA ILE A 133 -23.15 18.99 -25.54
C ILE A 133 -23.29 20.14 -26.55
N ARG A 134 -23.33 21.38 -26.10
CA ARG A 134 -23.42 22.55 -26.96
C ARG A 134 -22.10 22.83 -27.71
N GLU A 135 -20.98 22.64 -27.08
CA GLU A 135 -19.64 22.85 -27.69
C GLU A 135 -19.29 21.75 -28.69
N GLU A 136 -19.61 20.48 -28.43
CA GLU A 136 -19.43 19.38 -29.38
C GLU A 136 -20.30 19.55 -30.65
N ALA A 137 -21.53 20.05 -30.50
CA ALA A 137 -22.38 20.32 -31.65
C ALA A 137 -21.83 21.42 -32.57
N ILE A 138 -21.01 22.32 -32.05
CA ILE A 138 -20.37 23.42 -32.79
C ILE A 138 -19.03 23.03 -33.41
N SER A 139 -18.29 22.10 -32.79
CA SER A 139 -16.91 21.70 -33.19
C SER A 139 -16.85 20.58 -34.24
N ALA A 140 -17.95 20.03 -34.71
CA ALA A 140 -17.99 18.89 -35.63
C ALA A 140 -17.64 19.27 -37.09
N SER A 141 -16.46 19.85 -37.33
CA SER A 141 -15.92 20.02 -38.68
C SER A 141 -14.74 19.03 -38.89
N PRO A 142 -14.91 17.99 -39.70
CA PRO A 142 -13.80 17.08 -39.99
C PRO A 142 -12.78 17.78 -40.88
N SER A 143 -11.56 17.97 -40.36
CA SER A 143 -10.42 18.35 -41.21
C SER A 143 -9.93 17.14 -41.99
N PRO A 144 -9.92 17.18 -43.32
CA PRO A 144 -9.40 16.08 -44.13
C PRO A 144 -7.88 16.00 -43.99
N CYS A 145 -7.41 14.93 -43.35
CA CYS A 145 -5.99 14.62 -43.28
C CYS A 145 -5.57 13.92 -44.61
N PRO A 146 -4.51 14.36 -45.31
CA PRO A 146 -4.06 13.70 -46.53
C PRO A 146 -3.57 12.28 -46.22
N PRO A 147 -3.71 11.35 -47.20
CA PRO A 147 -3.22 9.99 -47.05
C PRO A 147 -1.67 10.00 -47.05
N THR A 148 -1.09 9.87 -45.89
CA THR A 148 0.35 9.74 -45.72
C THR A 148 0.74 8.31 -46.06
N ALA A 149 1.76 8.11 -46.90
CA ALA A 149 2.30 6.79 -47.18
C ALA A 149 2.71 6.10 -45.89
N LEU A 150 2.15 4.91 -45.64
CA LEU A 150 2.39 4.11 -44.43
C LEU A 150 3.82 3.60 -44.41
N SER A 151 4.69 4.29 -43.68
CA SER A 151 6.03 3.80 -43.33
C SER A 151 6.08 3.53 -41.81
N THR A 152 6.90 2.60 -41.37
CA THR A 152 7.09 2.33 -39.92
C THR A 152 7.52 3.61 -39.19
N ALA A 153 8.37 4.45 -39.82
CA ALA A 153 8.79 5.72 -39.22
C ALA A 153 7.65 6.73 -39.09
N SER A 154 6.67 6.74 -40.02
CA SER A 154 5.50 7.61 -39.91
C SER A 154 4.57 7.16 -38.79
N VAL A 155 4.41 5.85 -38.59
CA VAL A 155 3.64 5.27 -37.47
C VAL A 155 4.27 5.65 -36.12
N ILE A 156 5.57 5.43 -35.97
CA ILE A 156 6.34 5.77 -34.78
C ILE A 156 6.19 7.25 -34.43
N ARG A 157 6.37 8.13 -35.41
CA ARG A 157 6.23 9.58 -35.22
C ARG A 157 4.82 9.98 -34.81
N HIS A 158 3.82 9.38 -35.44
CA HIS A 158 2.42 9.65 -35.12
C HIS A 158 2.06 9.25 -33.73
N GLU A 159 2.42 8.02 -33.32
CA GLU A 159 2.14 7.48 -31.99
C GLU A 159 2.84 8.29 -30.90
N TRP A 160 4.11 8.61 -31.11
CA TRP A 160 4.87 9.47 -30.20
C TRP A 160 4.25 10.85 -30.04
N HIS A 161 3.81 11.46 -31.17
CA HIS A 161 3.13 12.75 -31.14
C HIS A 161 1.80 12.66 -30.40
N ALA A 162 1.01 11.61 -30.65
CA ALA A 162 -0.26 11.38 -29.96
C ALA A 162 -0.08 11.26 -28.45
N ILE A 163 0.93 10.52 -27.99
CA ILE A 163 1.29 10.43 -26.57
C ILE A 163 1.69 11.79 -26.00
N ALA A 164 2.61 12.49 -26.68
CA ALA A 164 3.19 13.72 -26.17
C ALA A 164 2.22 14.93 -26.18
N THR A 165 1.22 14.91 -27.04
CA THR A 165 0.24 16.01 -27.15
C THR A 165 -1.08 15.75 -26.45
N ASN A 166 -1.33 14.52 -26.00
CA ASN A 166 -2.56 14.18 -25.28
C ASN A 166 -2.41 14.43 -23.78
N PRO A 167 -3.01 15.48 -23.23
CA PRO A 167 -2.84 15.83 -21.83
C PRO A 167 -3.46 14.82 -20.85
N ALA A 168 -4.46 14.03 -21.30
CA ALA A 168 -5.01 12.96 -20.47
C ALA A 168 -4.02 11.80 -20.29
N ILE A 169 -3.29 11.45 -21.37
CA ILE A 169 -2.23 10.44 -21.32
C ILE A 169 -1.05 10.94 -20.50
N LEU A 170 -0.64 12.19 -20.69
CA LEU A 170 0.42 12.79 -19.87
C LEU A 170 0.06 12.81 -18.39
N LEU A 171 -1.22 13.01 -18.05
CA LEU A 171 -1.69 12.92 -16.68
C LEU A 171 -1.57 11.50 -16.11
N VAL A 172 -1.90 10.46 -16.88
CA VAL A 172 -1.71 9.05 -16.47
C VAL A 172 -0.23 8.74 -16.24
N LEU A 173 0.63 9.18 -17.17
CA LEU A 173 2.07 8.94 -17.07
C LEU A 173 2.68 9.73 -15.91
N ALA A 174 2.34 11.00 -15.75
CA ALA A 174 2.84 11.82 -14.65
C ALA A 174 2.30 11.31 -13.30
N GLY A 175 1.01 11.04 -13.18
CA GLY A 175 0.39 10.54 -11.95
C GLY A 175 0.78 9.10 -11.66
N GLY A 176 0.67 8.21 -12.65
CA GLY A 176 0.96 6.78 -12.49
C GLY A 176 2.44 6.49 -12.26
N ILE A 177 3.32 7.06 -13.06
CA ILE A 177 4.75 6.73 -13.00
C ILE A 177 5.48 7.56 -11.95
N PHE A 178 5.39 8.89 -12.03
CA PHE A 178 6.18 9.74 -11.14
C PHE A 178 5.56 9.86 -9.75
N LEU A 179 4.28 10.21 -9.64
CA LEU A 179 3.66 10.43 -8.34
C LEU A 179 3.61 9.14 -7.50
N TYR A 180 3.18 8.03 -8.11
CA TYR A 180 3.16 6.75 -7.41
C TYR A 180 4.56 6.23 -7.11
N GLY A 181 5.46 6.29 -8.09
CA GLY A 181 6.82 5.85 -7.88
C GLY A 181 7.47 6.59 -6.70
N LEU A 182 7.34 7.91 -6.64
CA LEU A 182 7.84 8.73 -5.55
C LEU A 182 7.13 8.43 -4.23
N LEU A 183 5.79 8.36 -4.24
CA LEU A 183 5.00 8.14 -3.04
C LEU A 183 5.31 6.80 -2.38
N TYR A 184 5.32 5.69 -3.16
CA TYR A 184 5.64 4.37 -2.62
C TYR A 184 7.05 4.31 -2.06
N ASN A 185 8.04 4.77 -2.81
CA ASN A 185 9.41 4.78 -2.32
C ASN A 185 9.57 5.65 -1.08
N TYR A 186 8.90 6.81 -1.02
CA TYR A 186 8.93 7.68 0.16
C TYR A 186 8.27 7.05 1.38
N MET A 187 7.08 6.44 1.21
CA MET A 187 6.35 5.78 2.31
C MET A 187 7.12 4.61 2.92
N TYR A 188 7.75 3.80 2.06
CA TYR A 188 8.45 2.59 2.48
C TYR A 188 9.96 2.78 2.66
N ALA A 189 10.49 4.01 2.48
CA ALA A 189 11.91 4.30 2.69
C ALA A 189 12.45 3.84 4.06
N PRO A 190 11.68 3.92 5.18
CA PRO A 190 12.13 3.37 6.46
C PRO A 190 12.32 1.85 6.46
N ASN A 191 11.76 1.14 5.47
CA ASN A 191 11.85 -0.31 5.24
C ASN A 191 11.32 -1.20 6.39
N LEU A 192 11.24 -0.65 7.61
CA LEU A 192 10.71 -1.27 8.82
C LEU A 192 9.74 -0.32 9.51
N VAL A 193 8.74 -0.87 10.17
CA VAL A 193 7.89 -0.07 11.05
C VAL A 193 8.72 0.44 12.22
N ARG A 194 8.61 1.70 12.50
CA ARG A 194 9.24 2.36 13.63
C ARG A 194 8.19 2.78 14.64
N LYS A 195 8.49 2.54 15.94
CA LYS A 195 7.67 2.97 17.07
C LYS A 195 6.22 2.49 17.01
N ALA A 196 5.99 1.19 16.71
CA ALA A 196 4.67 0.60 16.87
C ALA A 196 4.25 0.73 18.36
N PRO A 197 3.11 1.36 18.66
CA PRO A 197 2.70 1.59 20.04
C PRO A 197 2.26 0.27 20.69
N VAL A 198 2.78 -0.03 21.88
CA VAL A 198 2.46 -1.22 22.65
C VAL A 198 2.00 -0.85 24.07
N ALA A 199 0.88 -1.45 24.50
CA ALA A 199 0.45 -1.40 25.91
C ALA A 199 1.19 -2.48 26.70
N VAL A 200 1.56 -2.19 27.93
CA VAL A 200 2.21 -3.17 28.82
C VAL A 200 1.31 -3.44 30.00
N VAL A 201 0.99 -4.73 30.18
CA VAL A 201 0.31 -5.24 31.37
C VAL A 201 1.34 -5.98 32.21
N ASP A 202 1.95 -5.27 33.16
CA ASP A 202 2.96 -5.81 34.05
C ASP A 202 2.33 -6.16 35.41
N LEU A 203 2.14 -7.46 35.67
CA LEU A 203 1.68 -7.96 36.99
C LEU A 203 2.85 -8.37 37.88
N SER A 204 4.07 -8.46 37.34
CA SER A 204 5.23 -8.86 38.12
C SER A 204 5.80 -7.72 38.97
N HIS A 205 5.76 -6.49 38.44
CA HIS A 205 6.38 -5.29 39.03
C HIS A 205 7.80 -5.50 39.52
N SER A 206 8.53 -6.41 38.85
CA SER A 206 9.87 -6.88 39.24
C SER A 206 10.99 -6.04 38.63
N ALA A 207 12.23 -6.27 39.04
CA ALA A 207 13.39 -5.66 38.40
C ALA A 207 13.56 -6.16 36.97
N LEU A 208 13.33 -7.43 36.75
CA LEU A 208 13.42 -8.08 35.44
C LEU A 208 12.34 -7.59 34.48
N SER A 209 11.08 -7.42 34.95
CA SER A 209 10.00 -6.90 34.10
C SER A 209 10.28 -5.46 33.67
N ARG A 210 10.76 -4.60 34.58
CA ARG A 210 11.15 -3.23 34.23
C ARG A 210 12.30 -3.17 33.22
N GLU A 211 13.29 -4.04 33.37
CA GLU A 211 14.40 -4.13 32.41
C GLU A 211 13.92 -4.58 31.03
N TYR A 212 13.06 -5.60 30.97
CA TYR A 212 12.46 -6.05 29.71
C TYR A 212 11.66 -4.93 29.03
N ILE A 213 10.82 -4.21 29.78
CA ILE A 213 10.04 -3.10 29.25
C ILE A 213 10.93 -1.97 28.73
N ARG A 214 11.98 -1.63 29.49
CA ARG A 214 12.96 -0.60 29.09
C ARG A 214 13.69 -0.97 27.81
N LEU A 215 14.14 -2.23 27.70
CA LEU A 215 14.80 -2.73 26.48
C LEU A 215 13.85 -2.75 25.29
N LEU A 216 12.57 -3.12 25.50
CA LEU A 216 11.55 -3.13 24.46
C LEU A 216 11.29 -1.72 23.93
N ASP A 217 11.17 -0.73 24.82
CA ASP A 217 10.95 0.67 24.46
C ASP A 217 12.18 1.28 23.75
N ALA A 218 13.38 0.78 24.07
CA ALA A 218 14.61 1.19 23.41
C ALA A 218 14.77 0.64 21.98
N THR A 219 13.94 -0.33 21.57
CA THR A 219 14.02 -0.87 20.20
C THR A 219 13.46 0.15 19.18
N PRO A 220 14.01 0.20 17.96
CA PRO A 220 13.49 1.11 16.94
C PRO A 220 12.06 0.81 16.49
N GLN A 221 11.61 -0.45 16.63
CA GLN A 221 10.34 -0.95 16.13
C GLN A 221 9.17 -0.68 17.08
N THR A 222 9.42 -0.56 18.38
CA THR A 222 8.37 -0.43 19.40
C THR A 222 8.46 0.88 20.17
N ALA A 223 7.33 1.32 20.68
CA ALA A 223 7.23 2.39 21.67
C ALA A 223 6.19 2.00 22.73
N VAL A 224 6.56 2.06 24.00
CA VAL A 224 5.60 1.81 25.09
C VAL A 224 4.64 2.98 25.20
N TYR A 225 3.37 2.74 24.85
CA TYR A 225 2.29 3.74 24.95
C TYR A 225 1.89 4.01 26.40
N GLY A 226 1.75 2.95 27.17
CA GLY A 226 1.37 3.04 28.57
C GLY A 226 1.46 1.70 29.28
N GLN A 227 1.45 1.76 30.62
CA GLN A 227 1.47 0.58 31.49
C GLN A 227 0.19 0.56 32.34
N THR A 228 -0.44 -0.59 32.45
CA THR A 228 -1.64 -0.80 33.27
C THR A 228 -1.60 -2.21 33.87
N PRO A 229 -2.11 -2.41 35.11
CA PRO A 229 -2.28 -3.75 35.64
C PRO A 229 -3.54 -4.45 35.08
N ASN A 230 -4.39 -3.74 34.35
CA ASN A 230 -5.68 -4.23 33.89
C ASN A 230 -5.66 -4.54 32.37
N ILE A 231 -5.74 -5.82 32.04
CA ILE A 231 -5.79 -6.24 30.64
C ILE A 231 -7.01 -5.70 29.86
N LEU A 232 -8.12 -5.43 30.55
CA LEU A 232 -9.32 -4.87 29.90
C LEU A 232 -9.07 -3.44 29.43
N GLU A 233 -8.37 -2.64 30.22
CA GLU A 233 -7.97 -1.29 29.83
C GLU A 233 -7.02 -1.31 28.63
N ALA A 234 -6.02 -2.19 28.64
CA ALA A 234 -5.12 -2.37 27.51
C ALA A 234 -5.87 -2.80 26.22
N ARG A 235 -6.91 -3.64 26.36
CA ARG A 235 -7.78 -4.02 25.25
C ARG A 235 -8.63 -2.86 24.73
N GLU A 236 -9.06 -1.97 25.60
CA GLU A 236 -9.78 -0.75 25.18
C GLU A 236 -8.86 0.18 24.36
N TRP A 237 -7.61 0.37 24.79
CA TRP A 237 -6.63 1.12 23.97
C TRP A 237 -6.40 0.47 22.60
N MET A 238 -6.40 -0.88 22.53
CA MET A 238 -6.29 -1.58 21.25
C MET A 238 -7.54 -1.39 20.37
N LYS A 239 -8.74 -1.40 20.93
CA LYS A 239 -9.99 -1.13 20.18
C LYS A 239 -10.08 0.32 19.70
N GLN A 240 -9.52 1.26 20.45
CA GLN A 240 -9.43 2.68 20.07
C GLN A 240 -8.39 2.92 18.95
N GLY A 241 -7.53 1.91 18.68
CA GLY A 241 -6.45 2.02 17.73
C GLY A 241 -5.20 2.74 18.26
N ASP A 242 -5.16 3.04 19.56
CA ASP A 242 -4.04 3.71 20.21
C ASP A 242 -2.81 2.82 20.31
N VAL A 243 -3.01 1.49 20.40
CA VAL A 243 -1.93 0.51 20.48
C VAL A 243 -2.10 -0.61 19.46
N ALA A 244 -0.98 -1.06 18.91
CA ALA A 244 -0.91 -2.16 17.96
C ALA A 244 -0.70 -3.53 18.62
N GLY A 245 -0.41 -3.55 19.92
CA GLY A 245 -0.24 -4.79 20.67
C GLY A 245 -0.26 -4.58 22.18
N ILE A 246 -0.37 -5.71 22.91
CA ILE A 246 -0.36 -5.74 24.36
C ILE A 246 0.69 -6.77 24.79
N LEU A 247 1.68 -6.34 25.53
CA LEU A 247 2.64 -7.20 26.22
C LEU A 247 2.10 -7.52 27.61
N TYR A 248 1.88 -8.79 27.89
CA TYR A 248 1.42 -9.28 29.21
C TYR A 248 2.54 -10.03 29.92
N LEU A 249 2.96 -9.51 31.07
CA LEU A 249 3.96 -10.11 31.96
C LEU A 249 3.25 -10.66 33.20
N PRO A 250 3.31 -11.98 33.46
CA PRO A 250 2.63 -12.59 34.59
C PRO A 250 3.29 -12.23 35.92
N ALA A 251 2.55 -12.37 37.02
CA ALA A 251 3.01 -12.01 38.37
C ALA A 251 4.25 -12.82 38.83
N ASP A 252 4.38 -14.05 38.36
CA ASP A 252 5.47 -14.95 38.71
C ASP A 252 6.68 -14.88 37.74
N PHE A 253 6.72 -13.86 36.88
CA PHE A 253 7.70 -13.73 35.79
C PHE A 253 9.16 -13.87 36.28
N GLU A 254 9.60 -13.00 37.20
CA GLU A 254 10.95 -13.03 37.76
C GLU A 254 11.18 -14.24 38.67
N ALA A 255 10.17 -14.60 39.49
CA ALA A 255 10.28 -15.72 40.43
C ALA A 255 10.55 -17.06 39.74
N ARG A 256 9.97 -17.29 38.54
CA ARG A 256 10.26 -18.47 37.71
C ARG A 256 11.66 -18.44 37.15
N VAL A 257 12.07 -17.31 36.58
CA VAL A 257 13.42 -17.13 36.03
C VAL A 257 14.47 -17.36 37.11
N ALA A 258 14.27 -16.82 38.33
CA ALA A 258 15.17 -17.01 39.45
C ALA A 258 15.27 -18.47 39.90
N ARG A 259 14.24 -19.30 39.70
CA ARG A 259 14.27 -20.73 39.96
C ARG A 259 14.84 -21.57 38.82
N GLY A 260 15.26 -20.93 37.70
CA GLY A 260 15.70 -21.64 36.52
C GLY A 260 14.55 -22.29 35.73
N GLU A 261 13.31 -21.91 36.01
CA GLU A 261 12.11 -22.39 35.31
C GLU A 261 11.83 -21.52 34.08
N THR A 262 11.14 -22.08 33.08
CA THR A 262 10.68 -21.31 31.93
C THR A 262 9.56 -20.37 32.35
N SER A 263 9.73 -19.08 32.19
CA SER A 263 8.68 -18.09 32.31
C SER A 263 8.12 -17.73 30.93
N VAL A 264 6.80 -17.54 30.84
CA VAL A 264 6.11 -17.24 29.60
C VAL A 264 5.45 -15.88 29.72
N PHE A 265 5.81 -14.96 28.86
CA PHE A 265 5.03 -13.75 28.63
C PHE A 265 4.15 -13.90 27.38
N VAL A 266 3.11 -13.15 27.27
CA VAL A 266 2.20 -13.21 26.12
C VAL A 266 2.20 -11.89 25.39
N LEU A 267 2.41 -11.93 24.07
CA LEU A 267 2.26 -10.78 23.19
C LEU A 267 0.96 -10.94 22.40
N TYR A 268 -0.03 -10.13 22.72
CA TYR A 268 -1.22 -9.97 21.88
C TYR A 268 -0.92 -8.87 20.86
N ALA A 269 -0.92 -9.20 19.59
CA ALA A 269 -0.64 -8.23 18.54
C ALA A 269 -1.79 -8.19 17.53
N ALA A 270 -2.18 -6.98 17.14
CA ALA A 270 -3.15 -6.77 16.10
C ALA A 270 -2.60 -7.20 14.74
N THR A 271 -3.35 -8.00 14.01
CA THR A 271 -2.94 -8.53 12.69
C THR A 271 -3.53 -7.73 11.53
N ASP A 272 -4.30 -6.70 11.82
CA ASP A 272 -4.87 -5.75 10.87
C ASP A 272 -3.78 -4.99 10.08
N ALA A 273 -2.67 -4.71 10.75
CA ALA A 273 -1.47 -4.12 10.15
C ALA A 273 -0.29 -5.10 10.30
N PHE A 274 -0.08 -5.95 9.29
CA PHE A 274 0.95 -6.99 9.29
C PHE A 274 2.35 -6.48 9.68
N LEU A 275 2.69 -5.27 9.28
CA LEU A 275 3.98 -4.64 9.61
C LEU A 275 4.14 -4.35 11.11
N ASN A 276 3.08 -3.88 11.77
CA ASN A 276 3.10 -3.67 13.22
C ASN A 276 3.27 -5.01 13.95
N PHE A 277 2.50 -6.03 13.53
CA PHE A 277 2.62 -7.38 14.08
C PHE A 277 4.06 -7.91 13.97
N LYS A 278 4.65 -7.85 12.75
CA LYS A 278 6.02 -8.31 12.54
C LYS A 278 7.04 -7.52 13.39
N GLY A 279 6.91 -6.20 13.45
CA GLY A 279 7.80 -5.35 14.24
C GLY A 279 7.75 -5.65 15.74
N LEU A 280 6.56 -5.84 16.29
CA LEU A 280 6.36 -6.20 17.70
C LEU A 280 6.90 -7.60 18.01
N GLN A 281 6.64 -8.59 17.15
CA GLN A 281 7.12 -9.95 17.32
C GLN A 281 8.65 -10.01 17.30
N GLU A 282 9.27 -9.35 16.32
CA GLU A 282 10.73 -9.34 16.17
C GLU A 282 11.43 -8.63 17.33
N SER A 283 10.94 -7.44 17.73
CA SER A 283 11.51 -6.71 18.86
C SER A 283 11.37 -7.46 20.17
N SER A 284 10.20 -8.05 20.45
CA SER A 284 10.00 -8.88 21.65
C SER A 284 10.92 -10.08 21.68
N ALA A 285 11.12 -10.77 20.54
CA ALA A 285 12.03 -11.91 20.44
C ALA A 285 13.50 -11.49 20.67
N ARG A 286 13.94 -10.39 20.08
CA ARG A 286 15.30 -9.85 20.27
C ARG A 286 15.57 -9.48 21.73
N VAL A 287 14.63 -8.77 22.36
CA VAL A 287 14.75 -8.40 23.78
C VAL A 287 14.77 -9.64 24.67
N MET A 288 13.92 -10.63 24.40
CA MET A 288 13.92 -11.90 25.13
C MET A 288 15.28 -12.59 25.05
N LEU A 289 15.89 -12.67 23.86
CA LEU A 289 17.21 -13.27 23.69
C LEU A 289 18.27 -12.48 24.47
N ALA A 290 18.27 -11.15 24.37
CA ALA A 290 19.23 -10.30 25.08
C ALA A 290 19.13 -10.45 26.62
N VAL A 291 17.91 -10.48 27.16
CA VAL A 291 17.66 -10.69 28.59
C VAL A 291 18.11 -12.09 29.02
N ASN A 292 17.81 -13.11 28.23
CA ASN A 292 18.25 -14.48 28.52
C ASN A 292 19.78 -14.61 28.52
N ASP A 293 20.45 -13.99 27.55
CA ASP A 293 21.92 -14.03 27.47
C ASP A 293 22.57 -13.29 28.64
N ALA A 294 22.02 -12.13 29.05
CA ALA A 294 22.52 -11.41 30.24
C ALA A 294 22.35 -12.24 31.50
N HIS A 295 21.21 -12.88 31.73
CA HIS A 295 20.98 -13.74 32.90
C HIS A 295 21.85 -15.01 32.90
N ARG A 296 22.09 -15.57 31.71
CA ARG A 296 23.03 -16.70 31.59
C ARG A 296 24.46 -16.31 31.96
N MET A 297 24.91 -15.14 31.53
CA MET A 297 26.23 -14.63 31.87
C MET A 297 26.39 -14.35 33.38
N GLU A 298 25.37 -13.73 34.00
CA GLU A 298 25.34 -13.51 35.43
C GLU A 298 25.37 -14.84 36.24
N GLY A 299 24.62 -15.84 35.79
CA GLY A 299 24.59 -17.17 36.38
C GLY A 299 25.92 -17.94 36.20
N THR A 300 26.68 -17.68 35.12
CA THR A 300 27.97 -18.36 34.87
C THR A 300 29.13 -17.78 35.65
N VAL A 301 29.06 -16.53 36.08
CA VAL A 301 30.08 -15.89 36.91
C VAL A 301 30.24 -16.56 38.27
N PHE A 302 29.23 -17.21 38.79
CA PHE A 302 29.22 -17.93 40.07
C PHE A 302 29.34 -19.43 39.94
N LEU A 303 29.49 -19.98 38.72
CA LEU A 303 29.65 -21.41 38.52
C LEU A 303 31.15 -21.82 38.58
N PRO A 304 31.49 -22.94 39.25
CA PRO A 304 32.85 -23.49 39.18
C PRO A 304 33.19 -23.83 37.71
N PRO A 305 34.49 -23.91 37.35
CA PRO A 305 34.96 -24.11 35.97
C PRO A 305 34.27 -25.27 35.23
N GLN A 306 33.83 -26.30 35.93
CA GLN A 306 33.05 -27.42 35.37
C GLN A 306 31.61 -27.04 34.99
N GLY A 307 31.03 -26.04 35.67
CA GLY A 307 29.70 -25.49 35.34
C GLY A 307 29.72 -24.62 34.07
N LEU A 308 30.83 -23.91 33.80
CA LEU A 308 31.00 -23.13 32.57
C LEU A 308 31.00 -24.02 31.32
N LEU A 309 31.60 -25.23 31.40
CA LEU A 309 31.56 -26.21 30.31
C LEU A 309 30.16 -26.76 30.08
N ALA A 310 29.38 -26.97 31.13
CA ALA A 310 27.97 -27.43 31.03
C ALA A 310 27.07 -26.37 30.40
N VAL A 311 27.28 -25.09 30.72
CA VAL A 311 26.52 -23.98 30.10
C VAL A 311 26.93 -23.75 28.64
N ALA A 312 28.21 -23.85 28.31
CA ALA A 312 28.69 -23.79 26.94
C ALA A 312 28.17 -24.96 26.09
N SER A 313 28.02 -26.16 26.72
CA SER A 313 27.44 -27.33 26.04
C SER A 313 25.89 -27.32 25.95
N SER A 314 25.19 -26.49 26.74
CA SER A 314 23.73 -26.39 26.72
C SER A 314 23.18 -25.57 25.53
N ALA A 315 24.01 -24.91 24.75
CA ALA A 315 23.67 -24.29 23.50
C ALA A 315 24.55 -24.80 22.35
N PRO A 316 24.45 -26.11 22.01
CA PRO A 316 25.36 -26.73 21.05
C PRO A 316 25.15 -26.26 19.60
N VAL A 317 24.10 -25.55 19.31
CA VAL A 317 23.81 -25.05 17.96
C VAL A 317 23.31 -23.60 18.03
N SER A 318 24.08 -22.66 17.50
CA SER A 318 23.62 -21.31 17.21
C SER A 318 23.03 -21.28 15.81
N VAL A 319 21.77 -20.95 15.70
CA VAL A 319 21.13 -20.72 14.39
C VAL A 319 21.39 -19.27 13.99
N SER A 320 22.27 -19.07 13.02
CA SER A 320 22.46 -17.78 12.36
C SER A 320 21.59 -17.76 11.10
N GLY A 321 20.46 -17.09 11.16
CA GLY A 321 19.63 -16.83 10.00
C GLY A 321 20.15 -15.59 9.27
N THR A 322 20.59 -15.73 8.02
CA THR A 322 20.97 -14.60 7.16
C THR A 322 20.06 -14.61 5.95
N ALA A 323 19.33 -13.50 5.74
CA ALA A 323 18.53 -13.34 4.54
C ALA A 323 19.45 -13.15 3.33
N LEU A 324 19.37 -14.05 2.34
CA LEU A 324 20.27 -14.06 1.18
C LEU A 324 20.00 -12.90 0.19
N TYR A 325 18.73 -12.53 -0.03
CA TYR A 325 18.36 -11.58 -1.06
C TYR A 325 17.76 -10.28 -0.52
N ASN A 326 17.10 -10.33 0.61
CA ASN A 326 16.60 -9.15 1.33
C ASN A 326 17.31 -9.06 2.68
N TYR A 327 18.59 -8.68 2.66
CA TYR A 327 19.46 -8.67 3.83
C TYR A 327 18.98 -7.73 4.95
N THR A 328 18.12 -6.78 4.65
CA THR A 328 17.48 -5.90 5.64
C THR A 328 16.23 -6.52 6.24
N GLU A 329 15.73 -7.63 5.68
CA GLU A 329 14.44 -8.26 6.00
C GLU A 329 13.27 -7.28 5.93
N GLY A 330 13.47 -6.15 5.25
CA GLY A 330 12.53 -5.05 5.17
C GLY A 330 11.34 -5.38 4.26
N TYR A 331 10.17 -4.98 4.70
CA TYR A 331 8.93 -5.15 3.94
C TYR A 331 8.91 -4.29 2.68
N GLY A 332 9.47 -3.07 2.74
CA GLY A 332 9.57 -2.18 1.59
C GLY A 332 10.38 -2.79 0.45
N SER A 333 11.53 -3.38 0.75
CA SER A 333 12.40 -4.04 -0.25
C SER A 333 11.69 -5.20 -0.97
N TYR A 334 10.71 -5.83 -0.33
CA TYR A 334 9.89 -6.89 -0.92
C TYR A 334 8.69 -6.34 -1.71
N LEU A 335 7.93 -5.42 -1.11
CA LEU A 335 6.66 -4.95 -1.65
C LEU A 335 6.83 -3.96 -2.81
N ILE A 336 7.77 -3.02 -2.69
CA ILE A 336 7.92 -1.92 -3.67
C ILE A 336 8.12 -2.43 -5.10
N PRO A 337 9.05 -3.35 -5.39
CA PRO A 337 9.25 -3.83 -6.76
C PRO A 337 7.97 -4.45 -7.34
N ALA A 338 7.24 -5.25 -6.56
CA ALA A 338 6.01 -5.89 -7.01
C ALA A 338 4.93 -4.85 -7.36
N VAL A 339 4.72 -3.86 -6.49
CA VAL A 339 3.73 -2.79 -6.73
C VAL A 339 4.11 -1.93 -7.93
N LEU A 340 5.39 -1.59 -8.08
CA LEU A 340 5.86 -0.79 -9.23
C LEU A 340 5.67 -1.52 -10.56
N ILE A 341 5.84 -2.84 -10.61
CA ILE A 341 5.55 -3.66 -11.80
C ILE A 341 4.04 -3.58 -12.14
N VAL A 342 3.18 -3.69 -11.13
CA VAL A 342 1.72 -3.54 -11.33
C VAL A 342 1.37 -2.15 -11.87
N ILE A 343 2.02 -1.09 -11.38
CA ILE A 343 1.81 0.28 -11.86
C ILE A 343 2.25 0.42 -13.33
N ILE A 344 3.39 -0.14 -13.70
CA ILE A 344 3.87 -0.16 -15.10
C ILE A 344 2.83 -0.84 -15.98
N PHE A 345 2.36 -2.02 -15.59
CA PHE A 345 1.35 -2.77 -16.35
C PHE A 345 0.03 -2.00 -16.48
N GLN A 346 -0.49 -1.49 -15.38
CA GLN A 346 -1.75 -0.75 -15.35
C GLN A 346 -1.69 0.51 -16.21
N THR A 347 -0.63 1.30 -16.09
CA THR A 347 -0.48 2.54 -16.87
C THR A 347 -0.28 2.24 -18.35
N MET A 348 0.44 1.18 -18.71
CA MET A 348 0.61 0.74 -20.09
C MET A 348 -0.73 0.38 -20.73
N LEU A 349 -1.53 -0.47 -20.07
CA LEU A 349 -2.86 -0.83 -20.54
C LEU A 349 -3.77 0.38 -20.70
N MET A 350 -3.73 1.33 -19.75
CA MET A 350 -4.55 2.54 -19.82
C MET A 350 -4.16 3.41 -21.00
N VAL A 351 -2.87 3.66 -21.23
CA VAL A 351 -2.39 4.49 -22.35
C VAL A 351 -2.79 3.87 -23.67
N ILE A 352 -2.60 2.56 -23.86
CA ILE A 352 -3.00 1.83 -25.07
C ILE A 352 -4.52 1.90 -25.27
N ALA A 353 -5.30 1.66 -24.22
CA ALA A 353 -6.75 1.70 -24.28
C ALA A 353 -7.30 3.10 -24.63
N MET A 354 -6.71 4.15 -24.06
CA MET A 354 -7.10 5.53 -24.34
C MET A 354 -6.82 5.92 -25.78
N LEU A 355 -5.62 5.67 -26.29
CA LEU A 355 -5.27 6.00 -27.70
C LEU A 355 -6.10 5.20 -28.70
N THR A 356 -6.29 3.90 -28.46
CA THR A 356 -7.14 3.07 -29.33
C THR A 356 -8.62 3.48 -29.25
N GLY A 357 -9.09 3.90 -28.08
CA GLY A 357 -10.44 4.42 -27.89
C GLY A 357 -10.68 5.72 -28.66
N GLU A 358 -9.76 6.69 -28.56
CA GLU A 358 -9.80 7.95 -29.31
C GLU A 358 -9.75 7.72 -30.81
N GLU A 359 -8.93 6.79 -31.29
CA GLU A 359 -8.91 6.42 -32.72
C GLU A 359 -10.24 5.78 -33.15
N ALA A 360 -10.82 4.91 -32.35
CA ALA A 360 -12.10 4.29 -32.67
C ALA A 360 -13.23 5.35 -32.76
N GLU A 361 -13.20 6.34 -31.88
CA GLU A 361 -14.13 7.45 -31.91
C GLU A 361 -13.92 8.34 -33.15
N ALA A 362 -12.68 8.69 -33.46
CA ALA A 362 -12.34 9.46 -34.63
C ALA A 362 -12.78 8.76 -35.93
N ARG A 363 -12.63 7.43 -36.00
CA ARG A 363 -13.13 6.63 -37.14
C ARG A 363 -14.66 6.68 -37.26
N ARG A 364 -15.38 6.63 -36.13
CA ARG A 364 -16.86 6.78 -36.11
C ARG A 364 -17.31 8.15 -36.61
N LYS A 365 -16.53 9.20 -36.30
CA LYS A 365 -16.76 10.57 -36.79
C LYS A 365 -16.30 10.78 -38.25
N GLY A 366 -15.87 9.73 -38.97
CA GLY A 366 -15.47 9.80 -40.37
C GLY A 366 -14.08 10.36 -40.61
N ILE A 367 -13.28 10.55 -39.55
CA ILE A 367 -11.90 11.02 -39.66
C ILE A 367 -11.04 9.86 -40.22
N ARG A 368 -10.36 10.10 -41.32
CA ARG A 368 -9.45 9.11 -41.92
C ARG A 368 -8.16 9.03 -41.10
N LEU A 369 -8.02 7.92 -40.39
CA LEU A 369 -6.79 7.55 -39.68
C LEU A 369 -5.98 6.56 -40.53
N MET A 370 -4.80 6.19 -40.05
CA MET A 370 -3.96 5.16 -40.68
C MET A 370 -4.79 3.90 -40.94
N ARG A 371 -4.84 3.47 -42.21
CA ARG A 371 -5.58 2.28 -42.64
C ARG A 371 -4.61 1.23 -43.11
N ALA A 372 -4.76 0.03 -42.63
CA ALA A 372 -4.06 -1.14 -43.12
C ALA A 372 -4.88 -1.74 -44.27
N ASP A 373 -4.36 -1.65 -45.50
CA ASP A 373 -4.97 -2.29 -46.65
C ASP A 373 -4.31 -3.64 -46.99
N SER A 374 -3.19 -3.95 -46.33
CA SER A 374 -2.44 -5.20 -46.48
C SER A 374 -1.92 -5.74 -45.13
N LEU A 375 -1.59 -7.04 -45.08
CA LEU A 375 -0.90 -7.64 -43.94
C LEU A 375 0.40 -6.89 -43.59
N LYS A 376 1.12 -6.44 -44.58
CA LYS A 376 2.36 -5.67 -44.44
C LYS A 376 2.12 -4.33 -43.72
N ASP A 377 1.01 -3.66 -44.02
CA ASP A 377 0.64 -2.42 -43.35
C ASP A 377 0.17 -2.65 -41.93
N THR A 378 -0.58 -3.74 -41.68
CA THR A 378 -0.94 -4.17 -40.32
C THR A 378 0.29 -4.41 -39.47
N LEU A 379 1.28 -5.17 -40.00
CA LEU A 379 2.54 -5.44 -39.28
C LEU A 379 3.36 -4.18 -39.04
N ARG A 380 3.33 -3.21 -39.95
CA ARG A 380 4.00 -1.91 -39.76
C ARG A 380 3.34 -1.09 -38.67
N ILE A 381 2.01 -1.06 -38.63
CA ILE A 381 1.25 -0.33 -37.60
C ILE A 381 1.47 -0.98 -36.23
N VAL A 382 1.26 -2.29 -36.11
CA VAL A 382 1.42 -3.01 -34.86
C VAL A 382 2.87 -2.90 -34.39
N GLY A 383 3.85 -3.23 -35.25
CA GLY A 383 5.26 -3.18 -34.89
C GLY A 383 5.75 -1.78 -34.52
N GLY A 384 5.29 -0.75 -35.24
CA GLY A 384 5.62 0.64 -34.90
C GLY A 384 5.07 1.10 -33.56
N ARG A 385 3.83 0.73 -33.24
CA ARG A 385 3.20 1.02 -31.95
C ARG A 385 3.87 0.26 -30.81
N THR A 386 4.02 -1.05 -30.96
CA THR A 386 4.72 -1.88 -29.96
C THR A 386 6.10 -1.33 -29.67
N PHE A 387 6.84 -0.89 -30.70
CA PHE A 387 8.16 -0.29 -30.50
C PHE A 387 8.10 0.98 -29.65
N VAL A 388 7.13 1.89 -29.89
CA VAL A 388 6.99 3.13 -29.11
C VAL A 388 6.67 2.83 -27.65
N TYR A 389 5.68 1.98 -27.39
CA TYR A 389 5.31 1.61 -26.02
C TYR A 389 6.45 0.87 -25.31
N PHE A 390 7.09 -0.06 -25.99
CA PHE A 390 8.24 -0.79 -25.46
C PHE A 390 9.36 0.18 -25.01
N MET A 391 9.78 1.09 -25.90
CA MET A 391 10.83 2.05 -25.56
C MET A 391 10.44 2.97 -24.41
N LEU A 392 9.20 3.48 -24.41
CA LEU A 392 8.70 4.34 -23.35
C LEU A 392 8.70 3.62 -22.00
N TYR A 393 8.19 2.40 -21.97
CA TYR A 393 8.06 1.65 -20.71
C TYR A 393 9.36 0.99 -20.25
N VAL A 394 10.33 0.74 -21.11
CA VAL A 394 11.70 0.39 -20.70
C VAL A 394 12.32 1.56 -19.92
N VAL A 395 12.18 2.79 -20.43
CA VAL A 395 12.69 3.97 -19.71
C VAL A 395 12.01 4.15 -18.36
N PHE A 396 10.68 3.99 -18.29
CA PHE A 396 9.95 4.06 -17.02
C PHE A 396 10.30 2.93 -16.07
N SER A 397 10.55 1.73 -16.58
CA SER A 397 11.00 0.60 -15.74
C SER A 397 12.38 0.86 -15.14
N LEU A 398 13.31 1.38 -15.89
CA LEU A 398 14.62 1.79 -15.37
C LEU A 398 14.52 2.92 -14.36
N PHE A 399 13.60 3.86 -14.56
CA PHE A 399 13.33 4.92 -13.60
C PHE A 399 12.74 4.37 -12.31
N LEU A 400 11.66 3.56 -12.38
CA LEU A 400 10.93 3.08 -11.23
C LEU A 400 11.68 2.00 -10.44
N LEU A 401 12.26 1.02 -11.13
CA LEU A 401 12.89 -0.15 -10.50
C LEU A 401 14.41 0.03 -10.28
N GLY A 402 15.04 0.96 -10.99
CA GLY A 402 16.46 1.24 -10.88
C GLY A 402 16.75 2.53 -10.13
N LEU A 403 16.41 3.67 -10.72
CA LEU A 403 16.79 4.98 -10.19
C LEU A 403 16.11 5.31 -8.86
N LEU A 404 14.81 5.10 -8.74
CA LEU A 404 14.07 5.46 -7.51
C LEU A 404 14.50 4.66 -6.28
N PRO A 405 14.61 3.33 -6.30
CA PRO A 405 15.12 2.58 -5.15
C PRO A 405 16.52 3.03 -4.74
N HIS A 406 17.38 3.34 -5.72
CA HIS A 406 18.72 3.86 -5.44
C HIS A 406 18.66 5.23 -4.74
N LEU A 407 17.81 6.15 -5.21
CA LEU A 407 17.64 7.47 -4.63
C LEU A 407 17.11 7.44 -3.19
N PHE A 408 16.23 6.49 -2.87
CA PHE A 408 15.67 6.30 -1.53
C PHE A 408 16.49 5.32 -0.67
N SER A 409 17.66 4.90 -1.13
CA SER A 409 18.54 3.95 -0.42
C SER A 409 17.83 2.65 -0.04
N ILE A 410 16.88 2.20 -0.87
CA ILE A 410 16.19 0.92 -0.69
C ILE A 410 17.14 -0.17 -1.20
N PRO A 411 17.44 -1.18 -0.38
CA PRO A 411 18.35 -2.25 -0.77
C PRO A 411 17.84 -3.00 -1.99
N HIS A 412 18.67 -3.08 -3.01
CA HIS A 412 18.41 -3.88 -4.21
C HIS A 412 19.73 -4.48 -4.71
N ILE A 413 19.67 -5.70 -5.24
CA ILE A 413 20.84 -6.46 -5.68
C ILE A 413 20.96 -6.44 -7.22
N GLY A 414 19.84 -6.19 -7.93
CA GLY A 414 19.79 -6.20 -9.39
C GLY A 414 20.50 -5.02 -10.05
N SER A 415 21.21 -5.30 -11.14
CA SER A 415 21.77 -4.27 -12.03
C SER A 415 20.70 -3.72 -12.99
N GLY A 416 20.97 -2.55 -13.61
CA GLY A 416 20.10 -2.03 -14.67
C GLY A 416 19.90 -3.01 -15.84
N GLY A 417 20.92 -3.82 -16.14
CA GLY A 417 20.83 -4.88 -17.15
C GLY A 417 19.87 -5.99 -16.78
N ASP A 418 19.85 -6.40 -15.51
CA ASP A 418 18.92 -7.41 -15.00
C ASP A 418 17.48 -6.92 -15.07
N ILE A 419 17.23 -5.65 -14.74
CA ILE A 419 15.91 -5.02 -14.85
C ILE A 419 15.43 -5.05 -16.31
N VAL A 420 16.25 -4.63 -17.26
CA VAL A 420 15.89 -4.64 -18.68
C VAL A 420 15.61 -6.07 -19.14
N THR A 421 16.46 -7.03 -18.81
CA THR A 421 16.31 -8.43 -19.20
C THR A 421 15.00 -9.04 -18.65
N MET A 422 14.64 -8.72 -17.41
CA MET A 422 13.39 -9.16 -16.79
C MET A 422 12.17 -8.47 -17.44
N MET A 423 12.29 -7.19 -17.77
CA MET A 423 11.16 -6.41 -18.27
C MET A 423 10.88 -6.63 -19.77
N ILE A 424 11.85 -7.10 -20.57
CA ILE A 424 11.64 -7.38 -22.00
C ILE A 424 10.46 -8.33 -22.24
N PRO A 425 10.42 -9.56 -21.69
CA PRO A 425 9.30 -10.46 -21.92
C PRO A 425 7.99 -9.93 -21.33
N PHE A 426 8.05 -9.21 -20.23
CA PHE A 426 6.88 -8.62 -19.58
C PHE A 426 6.23 -7.50 -20.42
N LEU A 427 7.03 -6.66 -21.07
CA LEU A 427 6.52 -5.54 -21.89
C LEU A 427 6.10 -5.98 -23.30
N LEU A 428 6.54 -7.14 -23.77
CA LEU A 428 6.19 -7.68 -25.08
C LEU A 428 5.02 -8.67 -25.06
N GLY A 429 4.71 -9.27 -23.91
CA GLY A 429 3.59 -10.20 -23.70
C GLY A 429 2.30 -9.51 -23.33
#